data_80bb4da61bfdd180b61c23aab9db4afb
#
_entry.id   80bb4da61bfdd180b61c23aab9db4afb
#
_cell.length_a   1.000
_cell.length_b   1.000
_cell.length_c   1.000
_cell.angle_alpha   90.00
_cell.angle_beta   90.00
_cell.angle_gamma   90.00
#
_symmetry.space_group_name_H-M   'P 1'
#
loop_
_entity.id
_entity.type
_entity.pdbx_description
1 polymer ?
#
loop_
_entity_poly.entity_id
_entity_poly.type
_entity_poly.pdbx_seq_one_letter_code
_entity_poly.pdbx_strand_id
1 'polypeptide(L)'
;MRSPNCIRAGRSDMLRLAEQIVRPHAARIRLHEGYIESAPVGPFDAATSLLTFHFIRRDQRLETLKEVHRRLKPGAPFVVAHISFPQTEPERSVWIARHVAFGAPEGTDPAQLESSRRAIATKLTVLAPEEEEAMLNEAGFSNVSLFYAGLSFRGWVSYAD
;
A
#
# COMPACT_ATOMS: atom_id res chain seq x y z
N MET A 1 -2.04 28.00 -7.25
CA MET A 1 -0.82 27.51 -6.52
C MET A 1 -1.02 26.02 -6.31
N ARG A 2 -0.18 25.13 -6.87
CA ARG A 2 -0.32 23.67 -6.64
C ARG A 2 0.14 23.37 -5.21
N SER A 3 -0.69 22.66 -4.42
CA SER A 3 -0.29 22.18 -3.10
C SER A 3 0.95 21.29 -3.20
N PRO A 4 1.91 21.37 -2.31
CA PRO A 4 3.07 20.49 -2.32
C PRO A 4 2.64 19.04 -2.08
N ASN A 5 3.21 18.11 -2.85
CA ASN A 5 3.00 16.68 -2.63
C ASN A 5 3.58 16.29 -1.26
N CYS A 6 2.80 15.57 -0.46
CA CYS A 6 3.25 15.06 0.84
C CYS A 6 3.65 13.59 0.69
N ILE A 7 4.89 13.25 1.04
CA ILE A 7 5.39 11.88 1.12
C ILE A 7 5.52 11.50 2.58
N ARG A 8 5.01 10.33 2.91
CA ARG A 8 4.92 9.81 4.26
C ARG A 8 5.67 8.50 4.41
N ALA A 9 6.44 8.36 5.48
CA ALA A 9 7.11 7.12 5.84
C ALA A 9 7.18 7.00 7.37
N GLY A 10 6.96 5.81 7.89
CA GLY A 10 6.98 5.53 9.32
C GLY A 10 8.38 5.27 9.90
N ARG A 11 9.45 5.46 9.11
CA ARG A 11 10.84 5.21 9.54
C ARG A 11 11.74 6.34 9.09
N SER A 12 12.52 6.88 10.00
CA SER A 12 13.46 8.00 9.75
C SER A 12 14.55 7.69 8.71
N ASP A 13 14.98 6.42 8.60
CA ASP A 13 15.92 5.96 7.58
C ASP A 13 15.31 6.01 6.15
N MET A 14 14.04 5.65 6.02
CA MET A 14 13.31 5.76 4.75
C MET A 14 13.10 7.21 4.35
N LEU A 15 12.79 8.09 5.30
CA LEU A 15 12.64 9.52 5.03
C LEU A 15 13.95 10.17 4.60
N ARG A 16 15.08 9.81 5.21
CA ARG A 16 16.41 10.30 4.76
C ARG A 16 16.73 9.90 3.33
N LEU A 17 16.41 8.65 2.94
CA LEU A 17 16.56 8.22 1.56
C LEU A 17 15.61 8.96 0.62
N ALA A 18 14.35 9.12 1.02
CA ALA A 18 13.37 9.89 0.26
C ALA A 18 13.83 11.34 0.07
N GLU A 19 14.36 11.99 1.09
CA GLU A 19 14.90 13.36 1.01
C GLU A 19 16.00 13.49 -0.05
N GLN A 20 16.92 12.53 -0.12
CA GLN A 20 17.96 12.50 -1.14
C GLN A 20 17.37 12.39 -2.55
N ILE A 21 16.40 11.49 -2.73
CA ILE A 21 15.76 11.24 -4.04
C ILE A 21 14.93 12.45 -4.49
N VAL A 22 14.15 13.07 -3.58
CA VAL A 22 13.26 14.16 -3.95
C VAL A 22 13.92 15.53 -3.94
N ARG A 23 15.18 15.63 -3.54
CA ARG A 23 15.94 16.89 -3.44
C ARG A 23 15.81 17.81 -4.67
N PRO A 24 15.84 17.33 -5.93
CA PRO A 24 15.63 18.18 -7.11
C PRO A 24 14.21 18.78 -7.18
N HIS A 25 13.28 18.28 -6.40
CA HIS A 25 11.87 18.66 -6.38
C HIS A 25 11.40 19.19 -5.03
N ALA A 26 12.32 19.52 -4.11
CA ALA A 26 12.03 19.90 -2.72
C ALA A 26 11.02 21.07 -2.59
N ALA A 27 10.99 21.99 -3.56
CA ALA A 27 10.01 23.08 -3.56
C ALA A 27 8.55 22.64 -3.73
N ARG A 28 8.33 21.39 -4.21
CA ARG A 28 6.99 20.82 -4.48
C ARG A 28 6.63 19.66 -3.57
N ILE A 29 7.54 19.22 -2.70
CA ILE A 29 7.41 18.02 -1.89
C ILE A 29 7.62 18.38 -0.42
N ARG A 30 6.76 17.88 0.45
CA ARG A 30 6.95 17.85 1.89
C ARG A 30 7.05 16.41 2.36
N LEU A 31 8.11 16.11 3.10
CA LEU A 31 8.22 14.86 3.83
C LEU A 31 7.58 15.05 5.21
N HIS A 32 6.83 14.04 5.63
CA HIS A 32 6.18 14.02 6.93
C HIS A 32 6.41 12.66 7.60
N GLU A 33 7.01 12.66 8.77
CA GLU A 33 7.18 11.46 9.58
C GLU A 33 5.95 11.25 10.46
N GLY A 34 5.35 10.06 10.36
CA GLY A 34 4.19 9.71 11.17
C GLY A 34 3.19 8.78 10.48
N TYR A 35 2.07 8.59 11.13
CA TYR A 35 0.92 7.81 10.61
C TYR A 35 -0.14 8.74 10.02
N ILE A 36 -1.19 8.15 9.38
CA ILE A 36 -2.23 8.94 8.69
C ILE A 36 -2.89 9.97 9.59
N GLU A 37 -3.02 9.67 10.87
CA GLU A 37 -3.64 10.55 11.88
C GLU A 37 -2.87 11.86 12.06
N SER A 38 -1.54 11.81 11.92
CA SER A 38 -0.66 12.99 12.01
C SER A 38 -0.41 13.68 10.67
N ALA A 39 -0.89 13.11 9.57
CA ALA A 39 -0.75 13.73 8.25
C ALA A 39 -1.57 15.03 8.14
N PRO A 40 -1.18 15.97 7.28
CA PRO A 40 -1.97 17.19 7.04
C PRO A 40 -3.43 16.87 6.72
N VAL A 41 -4.35 17.69 7.20
CA VAL A 41 -5.79 17.43 7.15
C VAL A 41 -6.36 17.48 5.73
N GLY A 42 -5.70 18.17 4.81
CA GLY A 42 -6.20 18.36 3.44
C GLY A 42 -7.10 19.59 3.31
N PRO A 43 -8.09 19.60 2.38
CA PRO A 43 -8.40 18.54 1.42
C PRO A 43 -7.38 18.44 0.27
N PHE A 44 -7.09 17.21 -0.16
CA PHE A 44 -6.14 16.92 -1.24
C PHE A 44 -6.85 16.58 -2.54
N ASP A 45 -6.19 16.85 -3.67
CA ASP A 45 -6.69 16.57 -5.02
C ASP A 45 -6.54 15.10 -5.42
N ALA A 46 -5.69 14.34 -4.74
CA ALA A 46 -5.47 12.91 -4.93
C ALA A 46 -4.67 12.32 -3.75
N ALA A 47 -4.72 11.00 -3.60
CA ALA A 47 -3.81 10.26 -2.72
C ALA A 47 -3.29 9.00 -3.40
N THR A 48 -2.08 8.57 -2.99
CA THR A 48 -1.51 7.28 -3.40
C THR A 48 -0.93 6.55 -2.20
N SER A 49 -1.06 5.21 -2.21
CA SER A 49 -0.39 4.33 -1.26
C SER A 49 0.22 3.16 -2.02
N LEU A 50 1.54 3.14 -2.12
CA LEU A 50 2.26 2.12 -2.88
C LEU A 50 3.10 1.26 -1.94
N LEU A 51 2.89 -0.06 -2.00
CA LEU A 51 3.65 -1.10 -1.29
C LEU A 51 3.64 -0.94 0.24
N THR A 52 2.55 -0.39 0.79
CA THR A 52 2.48 -0.05 2.22
C THR A 52 1.35 -0.80 2.95
N PHE A 53 0.19 -0.97 2.32
CA PHE A 53 -1.01 -1.48 3.01
C PHE A 53 -0.85 -2.89 3.58
N HIS A 54 -0.07 -3.76 2.98
CA HIS A 54 0.19 -5.11 3.51
C HIS A 54 1.00 -5.13 4.84
N PHE A 55 1.50 -3.97 5.30
CA PHE A 55 2.08 -3.82 6.64
C PHE A 55 1.07 -3.33 7.68
N ILE A 56 -0.13 -2.89 7.26
CA ILE A 56 -1.18 -2.41 8.15
C ILE A 56 -2.00 -3.63 8.61
N ARG A 57 -2.18 -3.76 9.91
CA ARG A 57 -2.99 -4.84 10.50
C ARG A 57 -4.42 -4.74 10.00
N ARG A 58 -5.09 -5.90 9.85
CA ARG A 58 -6.46 -5.99 9.35
C ARG A 58 -7.44 -5.09 10.11
N ASP A 59 -7.35 -5.09 11.44
CA ASP A 59 -8.20 -4.31 12.35
C ASP A 59 -8.00 -2.79 12.25
N GLN A 60 -6.88 -2.34 11.71
CA GLN A 60 -6.55 -0.93 11.53
C GLN A 60 -6.75 -0.43 10.09
N ARG A 61 -6.90 -1.35 9.13
CA ARG A 61 -6.89 -1.02 7.70
C ARG A 61 -8.08 -0.18 7.29
N LEU A 62 -9.28 -0.55 7.72
CA LEU A 62 -10.50 0.18 7.42
C LEU A 62 -10.44 1.63 7.94
N GLU A 63 -10.02 1.83 9.17
CA GLU A 63 -9.89 3.18 9.73
C GLU A 63 -8.81 4.00 9.01
N THR A 64 -7.70 3.36 8.60
CA THR A 64 -6.68 4.01 7.75
C THR A 64 -7.28 4.47 6.42
N LEU A 65 -8.11 3.65 5.77
CA LEU A 65 -8.79 4.00 4.53
C LEU A 65 -9.78 5.16 4.72
N LYS A 66 -10.58 5.14 5.79
CA LYS A 66 -11.49 6.24 6.16
C LYS A 66 -10.72 7.55 6.42
N GLU A 67 -9.55 7.46 7.04
CA GLU A 67 -8.68 8.61 7.25
C GLU A 67 -8.13 9.19 5.94
N VAL A 68 -7.79 8.34 4.96
CA VAL A 68 -7.42 8.78 3.61
C VAL A 68 -8.59 9.45 2.94
N HIS A 69 -9.77 8.80 2.94
CA HIS A 69 -10.99 9.31 2.33
C HIS A 69 -11.34 10.72 2.84
N ARG A 70 -11.36 10.89 4.16
CA ARG A 70 -11.71 12.17 4.82
C ARG A 70 -10.78 13.33 4.46
N ARG A 71 -9.57 13.04 3.97
CA ARG A 71 -8.58 14.03 3.55
C ARG A 71 -8.63 14.36 2.06
N LEU A 72 -9.48 13.71 1.33
CA LEU A 72 -9.63 13.93 -0.12
C LEU A 72 -10.78 14.89 -0.39
N LYS A 73 -10.69 15.60 -1.51
CA LYS A 73 -11.82 16.34 -2.06
C LYS A 73 -12.85 15.37 -2.62
N PRO A 74 -14.14 15.74 -2.65
CA PRO A 74 -15.13 14.97 -3.39
C PRO A 74 -14.67 14.74 -4.85
N GLY A 75 -14.78 13.51 -5.32
CA GLY A 75 -14.32 13.08 -6.64
C GLY A 75 -12.81 12.88 -6.78
N ALA A 76 -12.01 13.10 -5.74
CA ALA A 76 -10.56 12.92 -5.82
C ALA A 76 -10.16 11.44 -5.90
N PRO A 77 -9.22 11.07 -6.79
CA PRO A 77 -8.77 9.69 -6.93
C PRO A 77 -7.86 9.27 -5.77
N PHE A 78 -8.04 8.02 -5.35
CA PHE A 78 -7.12 7.28 -4.50
C PHE A 78 -6.56 6.08 -5.26
N VAL A 79 -5.25 6.00 -5.39
CA VAL A 79 -4.54 4.88 -6.01
C VAL A 79 -3.82 4.09 -4.93
N VAL A 80 -4.13 2.81 -4.81
CA VAL A 80 -3.47 1.91 -3.86
C VAL A 80 -2.94 0.69 -4.58
N ALA A 81 -1.68 0.30 -4.32
CA ALA A 81 -1.09 -0.91 -4.86
C ALA A 81 -0.19 -1.61 -3.84
N HIS A 82 -0.45 -2.89 -3.63
CA HIS A 82 0.29 -3.71 -2.67
C HIS A 82 0.11 -5.21 -2.94
N ILE A 83 0.64 -6.06 -2.07
CA ILE A 83 0.49 -7.51 -2.17
C ILE A 83 -0.95 -7.88 -1.82
N SER A 84 -1.62 -8.57 -2.74
CA SER A 84 -2.97 -9.12 -2.57
C SER A 84 -3.12 -10.35 -3.46
N PHE A 85 -3.62 -11.44 -2.89
CA PHE A 85 -3.89 -12.71 -3.58
C PHE A 85 -4.86 -13.56 -2.73
N PRO A 86 -5.51 -14.59 -3.30
CA PRO A 86 -6.44 -15.46 -2.57
C PRO A 86 -5.84 -16.01 -1.27
N GLN A 87 -6.63 -16.00 -0.20
CA GLN A 87 -6.19 -16.39 1.14
C GLN A 87 -6.65 -17.79 1.55
N THR A 88 -7.39 -18.49 0.70
CA THR A 88 -7.77 -19.90 0.90
C THR A 88 -6.64 -20.85 0.47
N GLU A 89 -6.49 -21.97 1.16
CA GLU A 89 -5.55 -23.01 0.72
C GLU A 89 -6.17 -23.88 -0.39
N PRO A 90 -5.40 -24.36 -1.37
CA PRO A 90 -3.91 -24.26 -1.46
C PRO A 90 -3.40 -22.99 -2.13
N GLU A 91 -4.26 -22.12 -2.66
CA GLU A 91 -3.88 -20.95 -3.45
C GLU A 91 -2.95 -20.01 -2.67
N ARG A 92 -3.23 -19.78 -1.39
CA ARG A 92 -2.41 -18.93 -0.52
C ARG A 92 -0.95 -19.39 -0.50
N SER A 93 -0.72 -20.66 -0.26
CA SER A 93 0.63 -21.26 -0.23
C SER A 93 1.33 -21.17 -1.58
N VAL A 94 0.61 -21.38 -2.66
CA VAL A 94 1.11 -21.28 -4.04
C VAL A 94 1.54 -19.84 -4.35
N TRP A 95 0.73 -18.83 -3.99
CA TRP A 95 1.06 -17.44 -4.24
C TRP A 95 2.26 -16.95 -3.43
N ILE A 96 2.37 -17.37 -2.16
CA ILE A 96 3.54 -17.09 -1.33
C ILE A 96 4.80 -17.69 -1.96
N ALA A 97 4.73 -18.94 -2.40
CA ALA A 97 5.86 -19.62 -3.04
C ALA A 97 6.30 -18.91 -4.34
N ARG A 98 5.35 -18.53 -5.19
CA ARG A 98 5.62 -17.76 -6.43
C ARG A 98 6.25 -16.40 -6.14
N HIS A 99 5.73 -15.68 -5.16
CA HIS A 99 6.26 -14.37 -4.76
C HIS A 99 7.73 -14.48 -4.32
N VAL A 100 8.03 -15.45 -3.47
CA VAL A 100 9.39 -15.69 -2.97
C VAL A 100 10.32 -16.11 -4.11
N ALA A 101 9.88 -17.04 -4.96
CA ALA A 101 10.69 -17.52 -6.08
C ALA A 101 11.03 -16.41 -7.09
N PHE A 102 10.09 -15.50 -7.33
CA PHE A 102 10.32 -14.36 -8.24
C PHE A 102 11.36 -13.37 -7.72
N GLY A 103 11.37 -13.11 -6.41
CA GLY A 103 12.29 -12.15 -5.77
C GLY A 103 13.64 -12.75 -5.37
N ALA A 104 13.79 -14.06 -5.45
CA ALA A 104 15.00 -14.74 -5.02
C ALA A 104 16.06 -14.78 -6.14
N PRO A 105 17.33 -14.42 -5.84
CA PRO A 105 18.44 -14.66 -6.75
C PRO A 105 18.58 -16.15 -7.13
N GLU A 106 19.12 -16.41 -8.31
CA GLU A 106 19.45 -17.77 -8.73
C GLU A 106 20.41 -18.43 -7.72
N GLY A 107 20.17 -19.69 -7.38
CA GLY A 107 20.98 -20.42 -6.41
C GLY A 107 20.70 -20.08 -4.94
N THR A 108 19.64 -19.33 -4.62
CA THR A 108 19.24 -19.06 -3.23
C THR A 108 18.99 -20.38 -2.47
N ASP A 109 19.59 -20.47 -1.27
CA ASP A 109 19.44 -21.62 -0.38
C ASP A 109 17.96 -21.94 -0.09
N PRO A 110 17.52 -23.20 -0.22
CA PRO A 110 16.15 -23.64 0.11
C PRO A 110 15.70 -23.24 1.52
N ALA A 111 16.56 -23.25 2.52
CA ALA A 111 16.24 -22.81 3.87
C ALA A 111 15.94 -21.29 3.94
N GLN A 112 16.63 -20.50 3.14
CA GLN A 112 16.36 -19.06 3.02
C GLN A 112 15.02 -18.80 2.31
N LEU A 113 14.70 -19.56 1.26
CA LEU A 113 13.40 -19.48 0.59
C LEU A 113 12.27 -19.81 1.57
N GLU A 114 12.42 -20.86 2.38
CA GLU A 114 11.41 -21.23 3.36
C GLU A 114 11.28 -20.19 4.47
N SER A 115 12.38 -19.61 4.93
CA SER A 115 12.35 -18.48 5.88
C SER A 115 11.59 -17.28 5.32
N SER A 116 11.80 -16.96 4.05
CA SER A 116 11.08 -15.87 3.35
C SER A 116 9.59 -16.15 3.21
N ARG A 117 9.19 -17.40 2.88
CA ARG A 117 7.78 -17.82 2.84
C ARG A 117 7.12 -17.64 4.20
N ARG A 118 7.77 -18.09 5.26
CA ARG A 118 7.29 -17.94 6.63
C ARG A 118 7.16 -16.47 7.04
N ALA A 119 8.12 -15.63 6.65
CA ALA A 119 8.07 -14.21 6.94
C ALA A 119 6.86 -13.53 6.28
N ILE A 120 6.56 -13.83 5.01
CA ILE A 120 5.37 -13.32 4.33
C ILE A 120 4.11 -13.82 5.03
N ALA A 121 4.04 -15.13 5.30
CA ALA A 121 2.87 -15.75 5.89
C ALA A 121 2.51 -15.21 7.29
N THR A 122 3.52 -14.72 8.06
CA THR A 122 3.34 -14.36 9.48
C THR A 122 3.50 -12.86 9.76
N LYS A 123 4.26 -12.12 8.94
CA LYS A 123 4.58 -10.70 9.20
C LYS A 123 3.78 -9.73 8.34
N LEU A 124 3.18 -10.21 7.24
CA LEU A 124 2.37 -9.37 6.37
C LEU A 124 0.88 -9.67 6.57
N THR A 125 0.08 -8.63 6.50
CA THR A 125 -1.37 -8.73 6.43
C THR A 125 -1.77 -8.70 4.96
N VAL A 126 -1.82 -9.86 4.32
CA VAL A 126 -2.28 -9.99 2.94
C VAL A 126 -3.76 -10.34 2.95
N LEU A 127 -4.55 -9.61 2.19
CA LEU A 127 -5.97 -9.89 1.98
C LEU A 127 -6.23 -10.36 0.55
N ALA A 128 -7.35 -11.04 0.36
CA ALA A 128 -7.84 -11.39 -0.97
C ALA A 128 -8.26 -10.13 -1.73
N PRO A 129 -8.20 -10.10 -3.08
CA PRO A 129 -8.61 -8.93 -3.87
C PRO A 129 -10.02 -8.46 -3.55
N GLU A 130 -10.96 -9.38 -3.35
CA GLU A 130 -12.37 -9.09 -3.05
C GLU A 130 -12.52 -8.42 -1.66
N GLU A 131 -11.66 -8.78 -0.70
CA GLU A 131 -11.65 -8.15 0.62
C GLU A 131 -11.09 -6.71 0.56
N GLU A 132 -10.08 -6.47 -0.28
CA GLU A 132 -9.52 -5.13 -0.50
C GLU A 132 -10.58 -4.20 -1.14
N GLU A 133 -11.27 -4.69 -2.16
CA GLU A 133 -12.35 -3.95 -2.82
C GLU A 133 -13.52 -3.66 -1.87
N ALA A 134 -13.93 -4.65 -1.07
CA ALA A 134 -14.96 -4.47 -0.05
C ALA A 134 -14.57 -3.41 0.99
N MET A 135 -13.32 -3.41 1.47
CA MET A 135 -12.85 -2.41 2.43
C MET A 135 -12.78 -1.00 1.84
N LEU A 136 -12.39 -0.86 0.57
CA LEU A 136 -12.40 0.44 -0.11
C LEU A 136 -13.83 0.99 -0.19
N ASN A 137 -14.80 0.17 -0.60
CA ASN A 137 -16.20 0.56 -0.63
C ASN A 137 -16.74 0.90 0.77
N GLU A 138 -16.41 0.11 1.79
CA GLU A 138 -16.83 0.36 3.19
C GLU A 138 -16.22 1.64 3.76
N ALA A 139 -15.03 2.03 3.29
CA ALA A 139 -14.39 3.28 3.68
C ALA A 139 -15.00 4.53 3.03
N GLY A 140 -15.95 4.37 2.09
CA GLY A 140 -16.64 5.46 1.40
C GLY A 140 -16.13 5.75 -0.01
N PHE A 141 -15.18 4.96 -0.52
CA PHE A 141 -14.73 5.12 -1.90
C PHE A 141 -15.70 4.49 -2.89
N SER A 142 -15.90 5.15 -4.03
CA SER A 142 -16.71 4.68 -5.14
C SER A 142 -15.85 4.29 -6.35
N ASN A 143 -16.50 3.63 -7.32
CA ASN A 143 -15.89 3.25 -8.60
C ASN A 143 -14.56 2.48 -8.43
N VAL A 144 -14.49 1.61 -7.44
CA VAL A 144 -13.30 0.78 -7.15
C VAL A 144 -13.00 -0.10 -8.36
N SER A 145 -11.84 0.08 -8.97
CA SER A 145 -11.45 -0.63 -10.18
C SER A 145 -10.02 -1.15 -10.09
N LEU A 146 -9.85 -2.44 -10.35
CA LEU A 146 -8.54 -3.06 -10.51
C LEU A 146 -7.93 -2.58 -11.83
N PHE A 147 -6.80 -1.87 -11.77
CA PHE A 147 -6.09 -1.39 -12.97
C PHE A 147 -4.74 -2.06 -13.18
N TYR A 148 -4.22 -2.75 -12.18
CA TYR A 148 -2.93 -3.43 -12.24
C TYR A 148 -2.99 -4.80 -11.56
N ALA A 149 -2.44 -5.80 -12.27
CA ALA A 149 -2.21 -7.13 -11.74
C ALA A 149 -0.84 -7.62 -12.23
N GLY A 150 0.10 -7.76 -11.32
CA GLY A 150 1.46 -8.24 -11.62
C GLY A 150 1.94 -9.21 -10.54
N LEU A 151 1.99 -10.50 -10.87
CA LEU A 151 2.31 -11.59 -9.94
C LEU A 151 1.40 -11.53 -8.69
N SER A 152 1.96 -11.31 -7.52
CA SER A 152 1.25 -11.18 -6.24
C SER A 152 0.81 -9.74 -5.93
N PHE A 153 1.14 -8.78 -6.79
CA PHE A 153 0.75 -7.38 -6.60
C PHE A 153 -0.55 -7.08 -7.33
N ARG A 154 -1.39 -6.27 -6.70
CA ARG A 154 -2.62 -5.70 -7.26
C ARG A 154 -2.64 -4.21 -7.02
N GLY A 155 -3.26 -3.48 -7.94
CA GLY A 155 -3.46 -2.04 -7.81
C GLY A 155 -4.88 -1.64 -8.16
N TRP A 156 -5.48 -0.82 -7.31
CA TRP A 156 -6.83 -0.28 -7.48
C TRP A 156 -6.80 1.23 -7.56
N VAL A 157 -7.70 1.76 -8.37
CA VAL A 157 -8.10 3.15 -8.33
C VAL A 157 -9.54 3.23 -7.84
N SER A 158 -9.81 4.22 -7.01
CA SER A 158 -11.12 4.52 -6.46
C SER A 158 -11.25 6.03 -6.24
N TYR A 159 -12.46 6.52 -5.96
CA TYR A 159 -12.73 7.94 -5.85
C TYR A 159 -13.44 8.25 -4.53
N ALA A 160 -13.07 9.35 -3.89
CA ALA A 160 -13.75 9.84 -2.70
C ALA A 160 -15.10 10.48 -3.11
N ASP A 161 -16.20 10.07 -2.46
CA ASP A 161 -17.54 10.64 -2.70
C ASP A 161 -17.83 11.82 -1.79
#